data_8a21749a4fa0ed117a3e305e870bbe14
#
_entry.id   8a21749a4fa0ed117a3e305e870bbe14
#
_cell.length_a   1.000
_cell.length_b   1.000
_cell.length_c   1.000
_cell.angle_alpha   90.00
_cell.angle_beta   90.00
_cell.angle_gamma   90.00
#
_symmetry.space_group_name_H-M   'P 1'
#
loop_
_entity.id
_entity.type
_entity.pdbx_description
1 polymer ?
#
loop_
_entity_poly.entity_id
_entity_poly.type
_entity_poly.pdbx_seq_one_letter_code
_entity_poly.pdbx_strand_id
1 'polypeptide(L)'
;MKFPWSTHPYIQTHSGWVYTAFIIDVFSRAIVGWKVSTRINTDMVLDALEQALHDRGMPKNVIHHSDRGVQYLSIRYTNRLEAANLRASVGTTGDSYDNALAETVNGLYKTEVIEYLKADWQGLADVQLATLNWVDWFNKKRVHSALGYVSPFEFEAMYYDKINPLGQVA
;
A
#
# COMPACT_ATOMS: atom_id res chain seq x y z
N MET A 1 1.74 -6.10 -11.92
CA MET A 1 1.61 -5.42 -10.62
C MET A 1 0.34 -5.89 -9.95
N LYS A 2 0.41 -6.27 -8.70
CA LYS A 2 -0.73 -6.75 -7.92
C LYS A 2 -0.83 -5.94 -6.64
N PHE A 3 -2.02 -5.57 -6.25
CA PHE A 3 -2.27 -4.75 -5.06
C PHE A 3 -3.19 -5.50 -4.08
N PRO A 4 -2.66 -6.15 -3.02
CA PRO A 4 -3.47 -6.80 -2.00
C PRO A 4 -3.95 -5.81 -0.93
N TRP A 5 -5.09 -6.10 -0.35
CA TRP A 5 -5.69 -5.41 0.79
C TRP A 5 -5.99 -6.37 1.92
N SER A 6 -5.81 -5.92 3.13
CA SER A 6 -6.29 -6.60 4.33
C SER A 6 -6.94 -5.62 5.30
N THR A 7 -7.45 -6.12 6.42
CA THR A 7 -8.10 -5.32 7.47
C THR A 7 -7.29 -4.07 7.81
N HIS A 8 -7.93 -2.91 7.76
CA HIS A 8 -7.30 -1.61 8.00
C HIS A 8 -6.75 -1.49 9.42
N PRO A 9 -5.48 -1.11 9.62
CA PRO A 9 -5.00 -0.68 10.92
C PRO A 9 -5.80 0.52 11.42
N TYR A 10 -6.04 0.57 12.73
CA TYR A 10 -6.72 1.68 13.37
C TYR A 10 -5.96 2.14 14.62
N ILE A 11 -6.03 3.42 14.89
CA ILE A 11 -5.35 4.08 16.01
C ILE A 11 -6.39 4.89 16.79
N GLN A 12 -6.40 4.72 18.09
CA GLN A 12 -7.20 5.58 18.97
C GLN A 12 -6.43 6.88 19.22
N THR A 13 -7.07 8.01 18.95
CA THR A 13 -6.55 9.35 19.22
C THR A 13 -7.46 10.10 20.17
N HIS A 14 -7.02 11.24 20.67
CA HIS A 14 -7.86 12.12 21.49
C HIS A 14 -9.12 12.63 20.73
N SER A 15 -9.01 12.75 19.40
CA SER A 15 -10.11 13.18 18.53
C SER A 15 -10.95 12.03 17.97
N GLY A 16 -10.73 10.79 18.41
CA GLY A 16 -11.46 9.61 17.96
C GLY A 16 -10.59 8.61 17.18
N TRP A 17 -11.25 7.66 16.52
CA TRP A 17 -10.57 6.61 15.77
C TRP A 17 -10.05 7.12 14.43
N VAL A 18 -8.85 6.71 14.07
CA VAL A 18 -8.20 6.98 12.79
C VAL A 18 -7.80 5.64 12.15
N TYR A 19 -8.05 5.52 10.88
CA TYR A 19 -7.84 4.31 10.08
C TYR A 19 -6.81 4.57 9.00
N THR A 20 -6.03 3.55 8.64
CA THR A 20 -5.03 3.65 7.59
C THR A 20 -5.28 2.57 6.53
N ALA A 21 -5.19 2.93 5.26
CA ALA A 21 -5.24 2.03 4.12
C ALA A 21 -3.90 2.03 3.38
N PHE A 22 -3.44 0.86 2.93
CA PHE A 22 -2.22 0.72 2.16
C PHE A 22 -2.49 -0.02 0.85
N ILE A 23 -1.83 0.40 -0.22
CA ILE A 23 -1.70 -0.35 -1.47
C ILE A 23 -0.24 -0.76 -1.61
N ILE A 24 -0.02 -2.04 -1.87
CA ILE A 24 1.30 -2.64 -1.89
C ILE A 24 1.55 -3.22 -3.28
N ASP A 25 2.73 -2.99 -3.82
CA ASP A 25 3.18 -3.68 -5.02
C ASP A 25 3.73 -5.06 -4.63
N VAL A 26 3.10 -6.11 -5.11
CA VAL A 26 3.51 -7.50 -4.81
C VAL A 26 4.91 -7.81 -5.31
N PHE A 27 5.36 -7.19 -6.39
CA PHE A 27 6.68 -7.42 -6.96
C PHE A 27 7.80 -6.87 -6.08
N SER A 28 7.73 -5.59 -5.75
CA SER A 28 8.77 -4.90 -4.98
C SER A 28 8.50 -4.84 -3.48
N ARG A 29 7.28 -5.18 -3.06
CA ARG A 29 6.75 -4.98 -1.70
C ARG A 29 6.68 -3.52 -1.27
N ALA A 30 6.83 -2.58 -2.21
CA ALA A 30 6.69 -1.16 -1.95
C ALA A 30 5.26 -0.80 -1.60
N ILE A 31 5.09 0.11 -0.65
CA ILE A 31 3.82 0.77 -0.38
C ILE A 31 3.67 1.87 -1.43
N VAL A 32 2.79 1.66 -2.40
CA VAL A 32 2.62 2.54 -3.58
C VAL A 32 1.45 3.51 -3.45
N GLY A 33 0.58 3.29 -2.47
CA GLY A 33 -0.49 4.20 -2.13
C GLY A 33 -0.90 4.01 -0.67
N TRP A 34 -1.34 5.08 -0.04
CA TRP A 34 -1.85 5.03 1.32
C TRP A 34 -2.78 6.21 1.62
N LYS A 35 -3.66 6.00 2.58
CA LYS A 35 -4.58 7.03 3.06
C LYS A 35 -4.84 6.85 4.55
N VAL A 36 -4.86 7.97 5.27
CA VAL A 36 -5.30 8.06 6.67
C VAL A 36 -6.63 8.78 6.71
N SER A 37 -7.60 8.26 7.44
CA SER A 37 -8.96 8.80 7.50
C SER A 37 -9.61 8.55 8.85
N THR A 38 -10.54 9.41 9.24
CA THR A 38 -11.41 9.21 10.42
C THR A 38 -12.59 8.28 10.13
N ARG A 39 -12.76 7.84 8.88
CA ARG A 39 -13.86 6.96 8.44
C ARG A 39 -13.34 5.88 7.50
N ILE A 40 -13.82 4.66 7.71
CA ILE A 40 -13.63 3.57 6.74
C ILE A 40 -14.76 3.67 5.72
N ASN A 41 -14.44 4.13 4.53
CA ASN A 41 -15.38 4.23 3.41
C ASN A 41 -14.69 4.02 2.07
N THR A 42 -15.48 3.95 1.01
CA THR A 42 -14.98 3.78 -0.36
C THR A 42 -14.02 4.91 -0.78
N ASP A 43 -14.27 6.15 -0.33
CA ASP A 43 -13.43 7.29 -0.70
C ASP A 43 -12.00 7.14 -0.17
N MET A 44 -11.83 6.66 1.06
CA MET A 44 -10.52 6.39 1.64
C MET A 44 -9.69 5.43 0.78
N VAL A 45 -10.33 4.38 0.30
CA VAL A 45 -9.69 3.36 -0.53
C VAL A 45 -9.39 3.87 -1.93
N LEU A 46 -10.34 4.65 -2.50
CA LEU A 46 -10.17 5.30 -3.80
C LEU A 46 -9.02 6.30 -3.77
N ASP A 47 -8.90 7.11 -2.73
CA ASP A 47 -7.81 8.08 -2.59
C ASP A 47 -6.43 7.38 -2.57
N ALA A 48 -6.31 6.27 -1.84
CA ALA A 48 -5.08 5.48 -1.84
C ALA A 48 -4.79 4.85 -3.21
N LEU A 49 -5.82 4.41 -3.93
CA LEU A 49 -5.69 3.86 -5.29
C LEU A 49 -5.28 4.96 -6.29
N GLU A 50 -5.89 6.14 -6.23
CA GLU A 50 -5.52 7.27 -7.09
C GLU A 50 -4.06 7.67 -6.90
N GLN A 51 -3.60 7.74 -5.65
CA GLN A 51 -2.19 7.98 -5.34
C GLN A 51 -1.30 6.94 -5.99
N ALA A 52 -1.60 5.65 -5.81
CA ALA A 52 -0.81 4.56 -6.38
C ALA A 52 -0.74 4.61 -7.90
N LEU A 53 -1.87 4.88 -8.56
CA LEU A 53 -1.94 4.99 -10.02
C LEU A 53 -1.17 6.19 -10.54
N HIS A 54 -1.30 7.34 -9.89
CA HIS A 54 -0.58 8.56 -10.25
C HIS A 54 0.94 8.38 -10.10
N ASP A 55 1.38 7.91 -8.94
CA ASP A 55 2.81 7.78 -8.63
C ASP A 55 3.50 6.70 -9.48
N ARG A 56 2.73 5.74 -9.98
CA ARG A 56 3.21 4.70 -10.92
C ARG A 56 3.00 5.06 -12.40
N GLY A 57 2.60 6.28 -12.73
CA GLY A 57 2.42 6.75 -14.11
C GLY A 57 1.29 6.07 -14.85
N MET A 58 0.17 5.78 -14.18
CA MET A 58 -1.02 5.12 -14.75
C MET A 58 -0.70 3.80 -15.45
N PRO A 59 -0.16 2.79 -14.75
CA PRO A 59 0.25 1.53 -15.34
C PRO A 59 -0.95 0.78 -15.95
N LYS A 60 -0.73 0.14 -17.09
CA LYS A 60 -1.75 -0.67 -17.78
C LYS A 60 -1.61 -2.14 -17.40
N ASN A 61 -2.71 -2.89 -17.48
CA ASN A 61 -2.76 -4.35 -17.25
C ASN A 61 -2.33 -4.77 -15.83
N VAL A 62 -2.62 -3.95 -14.85
CA VAL A 62 -2.40 -4.28 -13.44
C VAL A 62 -3.53 -5.17 -12.94
N ILE A 63 -3.20 -6.21 -12.19
CA ILE A 63 -4.17 -7.02 -11.46
C ILE A 63 -4.27 -6.47 -10.05
N HIS A 64 -5.48 -6.06 -9.67
CA HIS A 64 -5.78 -5.58 -8.34
C HIS A 64 -6.48 -6.68 -7.54
N HIS A 65 -5.86 -7.11 -6.44
CA HIS A 65 -6.44 -8.05 -5.50
C HIS A 65 -7.01 -7.29 -4.30
N SER A 66 -8.27 -7.51 -3.98
CA SER A 66 -8.89 -7.05 -2.75
C SER A 66 -9.47 -8.22 -1.97
N ASP A 67 -9.47 -8.14 -0.65
CA ASP A 67 -10.29 -9.04 0.13
C ASP A 67 -11.79 -8.73 -0.09
N ARG A 68 -12.66 -9.64 0.36
CA ARG A 68 -14.12 -9.49 0.16
C ARG A 68 -14.77 -8.44 1.07
N GLY A 69 -14.01 -7.41 1.49
CA GLY A 69 -14.55 -6.33 2.29
C GLY A 69 -15.66 -5.54 1.57
N VAL A 70 -16.68 -5.12 2.30
CA VAL A 70 -17.87 -4.44 1.75
C VAL A 70 -17.52 -3.16 0.98
N GLN A 71 -16.43 -2.48 1.34
CA GLN A 71 -15.96 -1.25 0.70
C GLN A 71 -15.49 -1.48 -0.74
N TYR A 72 -14.98 -2.68 -1.04
CA TYR A 72 -14.41 -3.03 -2.36
C TYR A 72 -15.46 -3.56 -3.34
N LEU A 73 -16.66 -3.85 -2.84
CA LEU A 73 -17.81 -4.26 -3.67
C LEU A 73 -18.64 -3.05 -4.11
N SER A 74 -18.22 -1.82 -3.77
CA SER A 74 -18.95 -0.64 -4.20
C SER A 74 -18.84 -0.46 -5.72
N ILE A 75 -19.95 -0.09 -6.35
CA ILE A 75 -20.02 0.19 -7.80
C ILE A 75 -18.99 1.26 -8.19
N ARG A 76 -18.77 2.28 -7.36
CA ARG A 76 -17.79 3.34 -7.61
C ARG A 76 -16.36 2.80 -7.69
N TYR A 77 -16.01 1.87 -6.79
CA TYR A 77 -14.68 1.28 -6.78
C TYR A 77 -14.45 0.39 -8.01
N THR A 78 -15.42 -0.46 -8.33
CA THR A 78 -15.36 -1.31 -9.52
C THR A 78 -15.27 -0.49 -10.81
N ASN A 79 -16.12 0.53 -10.97
CA ASN A 79 -16.08 1.42 -12.12
C ASN A 79 -14.72 2.15 -12.25
N ARG A 80 -14.10 2.50 -11.14
CA ARG A 80 -12.78 3.17 -11.17
C ARG A 80 -11.68 2.21 -11.62
N LEU A 81 -11.70 0.95 -11.16
CA LEU A 81 -10.77 -0.09 -11.64
C LEU A 81 -10.91 -0.30 -13.15
N GLU A 82 -12.14 -0.42 -13.66
CA GLU A 82 -12.42 -0.57 -15.09
C GLU A 82 -11.93 0.63 -15.90
N ALA A 83 -12.22 1.86 -15.44
CA ALA A 83 -11.76 3.09 -16.09
C ALA A 83 -10.23 3.22 -16.15
N ALA A 84 -9.52 2.63 -15.19
CA ALA A 84 -8.06 2.55 -15.17
C ALA A 84 -7.49 1.34 -15.93
N ASN A 85 -8.33 0.53 -16.59
CA ASN A 85 -7.95 -0.75 -17.21
C ASN A 85 -7.26 -1.73 -16.22
N LEU A 86 -7.69 -1.69 -14.97
CA LEU A 86 -7.26 -2.62 -13.95
C LEU A 86 -8.18 -3.84 -13.91
N ARG A 87 -7.60 -5.01 -13.79
CA ARG A 87 -8.38 -6.24 -13.60
C ARG A 87 -8.62 -6.47 -12.12
N ALA A 88 -9.89 -6.44 -11.71
CA ALA A 88 -10.25 -6.89 -10.37
C ALA A 88 -10.14 -8.41 -10.30
N SER A 89 -9.41 -8.92 -9.32
CA SER A 89 -9.42 -10.35 -8.97
C SER A 89 -10.03 -10.50 -7.59
N VAL A 90 -11.12 -11.24 -7.52
CA VAL A 90 -11.81 -11.59 -6.28
C VAL A 90 -11.70 -13.09 -6.09
N GLY A 91 -10.76 -13.52 -5.26
CA GLY A 91 -10.76 -14.87 -4.69
C GLY A 91 -10.39 -16.04 -5.61
N THR A 92 -9.13 -16.14 -6.06
CA THR A 92 -8.55 -17.37 -6.62
C THR A 92 -7.26 -17.78 -5.88
N THR A 93 -6.70 -18.94 -6.21
CA THR A 93 -5.64 -19.65 -5.49
C THR A 93 -4.31 -18.84 -5.27
N GLY A 94 -4.17 -17.64 -5.83
CA GLY A 94 -3.06 -16.71 -5.56
C GLY A 94 -3.29 -15.76 -4.39
N ASP A 95 -4.52 -15.71 -3.88
CA ASP A 95 -4.97 -14.72 -2.89
C ASP A 95 -4.37 -14.91 -1.50
N SER A 96 -3.98 -16.12 -1.12
CA SER A 96 -3.43 -16.38 0.22
C SER A 96 -2.08 -15.72 0.44
N TYR A 97 -1.23 -15.66 -0.60
CA TYR A 97 0.08 -14.99 -0.52
C TYR A 97 -0.06 -13.46 -0.51
N ASP A 98 -0.94 -12.95 -1.37
CA ASP A 98 -1.18 -11.52 -1.48
C ASP A 98 -1.85 -10.97 -0.20
N ASN A 99 -2.78 -11.72 0.40
CA ASN A 99 -3.36 -11.42 1.70
C ASN A 99 -2.31 -11.46 2.82
N ALA A 100 -1.43 -12.46 2.83
CA ALA A 100 -0.35 -12.56 3.82
C ALA A 100 0.62 -11.39 3.73
N LEU A 101 0.91 -10.88 2.52
CA LEU A 101 1.73 -9.69 2.34
C LEU A 101 1.06 -8.44 2.93
N ALA A 102 -0.22 -8.23 2.65
CA ALA A 102 -0.96 -7.10 3.20
C ALA A 102 -1.09 -7.18 4.73
N GLU A 103 -1.35 -8.36 5.28
CA GLU A 103 -1.36 -8.60 6.73
C GLU A 103 0.02 -8.33 7.35
N THR A 104 1.11 -8.71 6.68
CA THR A 104 2.47 -8.43 7.11
C THR A 104 2.74 -6.94 7.18
N VAL A 105 2.40 -6.16 6.15
CA VAL A 105 2.60 -4.71 6.14
C VAL A 105 1.76 -4.04 7.23
N ASN A 106 0.51 -4.45 7.41
CA ASN A 106 -0.34 -3.94 8.49
C ASN A 106 0.21 -4.28 9.88
N GLY A 107 0.74 -5.49 10.06
CA GLY A 107 1.41 -5.92 11.30
C GLY A 107 2.65 -5.07 11.60
N LEU A 108 3.49 -4.83 10.60
CA LEU A 108 4.66 -3.97 10.71
C LEU A 108 4.28 -2.53 11.05
N TYR A 109 3.26 -1.97 10.42
CA TYR A 109 2.77 -0.64 10.74
C TYR A 109 2.29 -0.54 12.20
N LYS A 110 1.52 -1.53 12.67
CA LYS A 110 1.08 -1.58 14.08
C LYS A 110 2.27 -1.60 15.03
N THR A 111 3.25 -2.45 14.78
CA THR A 111 4.41 -2.60 15.65
C THR A 111 5.35 -1.40 15.56
N GLU A 112 5.68 -0.95 14.37
CA GLU A 112 6.73 0.06 14.14
C GLU A 112 6.20 1.50 14.31
N VAL A 113 4.91 1.75 14.10
CA VAL A 113 4.31 3.09 14.26
C VAL A 113 3.51 3.18 15.56
N ILE A 114 2.54 2.29 15.76
CA ILE A 114 1.59 2.43 16.86
C ILE A 114 2.25 2.05 18.19
N GLU A 115 2.84 0.85 18.25
CA GLU A 115 3.40 0.31 19.49
C GLU A 115 4.77 0.89 19.82
N TYR A 116 5.64 1.08 18.82
CA TYR A 116 7.00 1.58 19.03
C TYR A 116 7.01 3.06 19.40
N LEU A 117 6.31 3.90 18.66
CA LEU A 117 6.30 5.35 18.93
C LEU A 117 5.59 5.67 20.23
N LYS A 118 4.57 4.89 20.63
CA LYS A 118 3.75 5.13 21.82
C LYS A 118 3.33 6.59 21.96
N ALA A 119 3.06 7.23 20.82
CA ALA A 119 2.79 8.65 20.76
C ALA A 119 1.44 8.98 21.39
N ASP A 120 1.34 10.15 21.99
CA ASP A 120 0.09 10.71 22.45
C ASP A 120 -0.65 11.34 21.27
N TRP A 121 -1.35 10.48 20.50
CA TRP A 121 -2.01 10.84 19.26
C TRP A 121 -3.15 11.83 19.48
N GLN A 122 -2.99 13.07 19.01
CA GLN A 122 -4.02 14.11 19.15
C GLN A 122 -5.15 13.91 18.12
N GLY A 123 -4.82 13.49 16.90
CA GLY A 123 -5.82 13.28 15.87
C GLY A 123 -5.24 12.83 14.52
N LEU A 124 -6.02 13.07 13.48
CA LEU A 124 -5.71 12.67 12.10
C LEU A 124 -4.34 13.17 11.61
N ALA A 125 -4.01 14.43 11.88
CA ALA A 125 -2.78 15.06 11.36
C ALA A 125 -1.52 14.38 11.89
N ASP A 126 -1.48 14.01 13.17
CA ASP A 126 -0.33 13.33 13.78
C ASP A 126 -0.12 11.95 13.16
N VAL A 127 -1.22 11.20 13.02
CA VAL A 127 -1.19 9.87 12.42
C VAL A 127 -0.78 9.96 10.96
N GLN A 128 -1.27 10.96 10.23
CA GLN A 128 -0.91 11.18 8.82
C GLN A 128 0.58 11.49 8.66
N LEU A 129 1.14 12.34 9.50
CA LEU A 129 2.57 12.66 9.46
C LEU A 129 3.44 11.44 9.81
N ALA A 130 3.08 10.70 10.85
CA ALA A 130 3.80 9.49 11.23
C ALA A 130 3.73 8.42 10.12
N THR A 131 2.58 8.27 9.48
CA THR A 131 2.39 7.34 8.36
C THR A 131 3.24 7.75 7.16
N LEU A 132 3.27 9.04 6.79
CA LEU A 132 4.11 9.57 5.72
C LEU A 132 5.58 9.24 5.96
N ASN A 133 6.09 9.53 7.15
CA ASN A 133 7.49 9.27 7.51
C ASN A 133 7.81 7.77 7.50
N TRP A 134 6.89 6.95 8.01
CA TRP A 134 7.08 5.51 8.02
C TRP A 134 7.06 4.91 6.62
N VAL A 135 6.15 5.31 5.74
CA VAL A 135 6.09 4.84 4.35
C VAL A 135 7.35 5.23 3.58
N ASP A 136 7.83 6.46 3.75
CA ASP A 136 9.08 6.89 3.12
C ASP A 136 10.27 6.05 3.59
N TRP A 137 10.39 5.84 4.89
CA TRP A 137 11.43 4.99 5.47
C TRP A 137 11.27 3.52 5.03
N PHE A 138 10.05 2.99 5.03
CA PHE A 138 9.75 1.61 4.61
C PHE A 138 10.20 1.35 3.18
N ASN A 139 9.88 2.25 2.27
CA ASN A 139 10.20 2.09 0.85
C ASN A 139 11.68 2.32 0.54
N LYS A 140 12.36 3.23 1.25
CA LYS A 140 13.72 3.68 0.91
C LYS A 140 14.83 3.12 1.80
N LYS A 141 14.50 2.73 3.02
CA LYS A 141 15.52 2.39 4.03
C LYS A 141 15.34 1.04 4.68
N ARG A 142 14.07 0.62 4.89
CA ARG A 142 13.78 -0.63 5.54
C ARG A 142 14.21 -1.79 4.65
N VAL A 143 15.14 -2.61 5.14
CA VAL A 143 15.60 -3.81 4.42
C VAL A 143 14.65 -4.99 4.66
N HIS A 144 14.48 -5.81 3.62
CA HIS A 144 13.60 -6.97 3.63
C HIS A 144 14.37 -8.24 3.22
N SER A 145 14.38 -9.26 4.06
CA SER A 145 15.06 -10.52 3.76
C SER A 145 14.56 -11.17 2.47
N ALA A 146 13.26 -11.08 2.22
CA ALA A 146 12.64 -11.62 1.01
C ALA A 146 13.02 -10.88 -0.29
N LEU A 147 13.61 -9.69 -0.18
CA LEU A 147 14.15 -8.92 -1.32
C LEU A 147 15.68 -9.01 -1.42
N GLY A 148 16.31 -9.90 -0.63
CA GLY A 148 17.76 -10.01 -0.58
C GLY A 148 18.43 -8.95 0.31
N TYR A 149 17.73 -8.51 1.38
CA TYR A 149 18.21 -7.52 2.36
C TYR A 149 18.43 -6.12 1.77
N VAL A 150 17.60 -5.75 0.80
CA VAL A 150 17.53 -4.38 0.26
C VAL A 150 16.15 -3.78 0.53
N SER A 151 16.03 -2.47 0.35
CA SER A 151 14.73 -1.79 0.46
C SER A 151 13.88 -2.03 -0.80
N PRO A 152 12.54 -1.85 -0.72
CA PRO A 152 11.67 -1.98 -1.88
C PRO A 152 12.10 -1.17 -3.10
N PHE A 153 12.50 0.08 -2.92
CA PHE A 153 12.91 0.93 -4.03
C PHE A 153 14.30 0.59 -4.57
N GLU A 154 15.23 0.12 -3.73
CA GLU A 154 16.50 -0.43 -4.20
C GLU A 154 16.29 -1.69 -5.03
N PHE A 155 15.38 -2.58 -4.60
CA PHE A 155 15.03 -3.78 -5.36
C PHE A 155 14.48 -3.44 -6.74
N GLU A 156 13.58 -2.46 -6.83
CA GLU A 156 13.06 -1.99 -8.12
C GLU A 156 14.17 -1.42 -9.00
N ALA A 157 15.02 -0.56 -8.47
CA ALA A 157 16.13 0.04 -9.21
C ALA A 157 17.07 -1.03 -9.77
N MET A 158 17.48 -2.00 -8.95
CA MET A 158 18.31 -3.13 -9.39
C MET A 158 17.66 -3.97 -10.50
N TYR A 159 16.35 -4.12 -10.46
CA TYR A 159 15.62 -4.85 -11.49
C TYR A 159 15.61 -4.09 -12.83
N TYR A 160 15.29 -2.80 -12.81
CA TYR A 160 15.25 -1.98 -14.02
C TYR A 160 16.64 -1.74 -14.63
N ASP A 161 17.69 -1.60 -13.82
CA ASP A 161 19.08 -1.52 -14.29
C ASP A 161 19.51 -2.79 -15.03
N LYS A 162 19.04 -3.96 -14.60
CA LYS A 162 19.32 -5.24 -15.29
C LYS A 162 18.59 -5.37 -16.63
N ILE A 163 17.38 -4.79 -16.74
CA ILE A 163 16.58 -4.87 -17.98
C ILE A 163 17.04 -3.83 -19.01
N ASN A 164 17.53 -2.67 -18.58
CA ASN A 164 18.01 -1.59 -19.41
C ASN A 164 19.53 -1.33 -19.25
N PRO A 165 20.41 -2.29 -19.60
CA PRO A 165 21.85 -2.07 -19.47
C PRO A 165 22.41 -1.03 -20.46
N LEU A 166 21.58 -0.49 -21.37
CA LEU A 166 21.99 0.45 -22.42
C LEU A 166 21.85 1.93 -22.07
N GLY A 167 21.43 2.27 -20.84
CA GLY A 167 21.39 3.67 -20.36
C GLY A 167 22.74 4.27 -19.97
N GLN A 168 23.85 3.54 -20.14
CA GLN A 168 25.20 4.00 -19.77
C GLN A 168 26.13 4.30 -20.96
N VAL A 169 25.60 4.53 -22.15
CA VAL A 169 26.43 5.00 -23.29
C VAL A 169 25.77 6.22 -23.91
N ALA A 170 25.99 7.36 -23.33
CA ALA A 170 25.99 8.65 -24.01
C ALA A 170 26.83 9.66 -23.19
#